data_2f30dd48b3c55d57e9ecc936fc0ee942
#
_entry.id   2f30dd48b3c55d57e9ecc936fc0ee942
#
_cell.length_a   1.000
_cell.length_b   1.000
_cell.length_c   1.000
_cell.angle_alpha   90.00
_cell.angle_beta   90.00
_cell.angle_gamma   90.00
#
_symmetry.space_group_name_H-M   'P 1'
#
loop_
_entity.id
_entity.type
_entity.pdbx_description
1 polymer ?
#
loop_
_entity_poly.entity_id
_entity_poly.type
_entity_poly.pdbx_seq_one_letter_code
_entity_poly.pdbx_strand_id
1 'polypeptide(L)'
;MFKRAAFVMLIGLLAVHGVAFPVWASGGSTATKEGAAIVLASFGTTVPEAVGSIINIKKRVEHAFPETPVKITFTSNIIRSVWQKRQVDAQKWLDQGIPKEVLYVKNIVATIGDLLEAGYKDIVVQPTHMFYMEQSYDLEQYINALSGIRTMKAKWQPFGRLVMGRPALGRPGADHDYHHDLEKAVAILEGDVRLARKEGAMLAYMGHGNEYWSTGIYAEFAHQMQQLYPDVVTCVGVVEGFPGVDQVTTCLNAVKKGKVVLKPFMIVAGDHAMNDMAGEEADSWKSVLTQAGFEVMPVLEGLGSNDAFADIFVSHIKDAANDAGITLK
;
A
#
# COMPACT_ATOMS: atom_id res chain seq x y z
N MET A 1 24.75 -3.96 93.61
CA MET A 1 25.99 -3.26 93.17
C MET A 1 25.93 -3.21 91.66
N PHE A 2 25.47 -2.08 91.05
CA PHE A 2 25.35 -1.91 89.64
C PHE A 2 26.44 -0.99 89.13
N LYS A 3 27.30 -1.48 88.25
CA LYS A 3 28.30 -0.65 87.57
C LYS A 3 27.65 -0.06 86.32
N ARG A 4 27.60 1.28 86.24
CA ARG A 4 27.18 2.04 85.05
C ARG A 4 28.37 2.12 84.11
N ALA A 5 28.23 1.61 82.92
CA ALA A 5 29.13 1.85 81.76
C ALA A 5 28.65 3.06 81.03
N ALA A 6 29.48 4.07 80.88
CA ALA A 6 29.22 5.25 80.07
C ALA A 6 29.49 4.93 78.55
N PHE A 7 28.50 5.16 77.72
CA PHE A 7 28.63 5.03 76.27
C PHE A 7 28.95 6.42 75.67
N VAL A 8 30.13 6.57 75.13
CA VAL A 8 30.54 7.78 74.42
C VAL A 8 30.09 7.66 73.04
N MET A 9 29.17 8.52 72.63
CA MET A 9 28.61 8.60 71.24
C MET A 9 29.51 9.52 70.40
N LEU A 10 30.25 8.92 69.50
CA LEU A 10 31.06 9.66 68.54
C LEU A 10 30.16 10.06 67.36
N ILE A 11 29.84 11.36 67.24
CA ILE A 11 29.07 11.90 66.10
C ILE A 11 30.04 12.12 64.97
N GLY A 12 30.02 11.22 63.98
CA GLY A 12 30.71 11.39 62.68
C GLY A 12 29.93 12.31 61.77
N LEU A 13 30.47 13.47 61.47
CA LEU A 13 29.96 14.37 60.46
C LEU A 13 30.16 13.73 59.04
N LEU A 14 29.13 13.17 58.42
CA LEU A 14 29.13 12.78 57.03
C LEU A 14 28.88 14.03 56.19
N ALA A 15 29.91 14.54 55.54
CA ALA A 15 29.79 15.56 54.50
C ALA A 15 29.09 14.93 53.26
N VAL A 16 27.83 15.21 53.10
CA VAL A 16 27.06 14.86 51.88
C VAL A 16 27.53 15.77 50.76
N HIS A 17 28.42 15.27 49.91
CA HIS A 17 28.72 15.92 48.62
C HIS A 17 27.48 15.80 47.75
N GLY A 18 26.74 16.88 47.60
CA GLY A 18 25.63 16.98 46.67
C GLY A 18 26.15 16.81 45.25
N VAL A 19 25.95 15.63 44.66
CA VAL A 19 26.09 15.44 43.23
C VAL A 19 24.91 16.13 42.60
N ALA A 20 25.15 17.34 42.05
CA ALA A 20 24.19 18.03 41.22
C ALA A 20 24.04 17.23 39.94
N PHE A 21 22.98 16.45 39.79
CA PHE A 21 22.58 15.91 38.53
C PHE A 21 22.17 17.08 37.60
N PRO A 22 22.72 17.20 36.39
CA PRO A 22 22.25 18.21 35.46
C PRO A 22 20.79 17.89 35.19
N VAL A 23 19.88 18.75 35.62
CA VAL A 23 18.51 18.79 35.14
C VAL A 23 18.59 19.08 33.63
N TRP A 24 18.45 18.06 32.84
CA TRP A 24 18.24 18.25 31.41
C TRP A 24 16.88 18.94 31.24
N ALA A 25 16.92 20.26 31.20
CA ALA A 25 15.80 21.04 30.71
C ALA A 25 15.70 20.78 29.19
N SER A 26 15.12 19.64 28.82
CA SER A 26 14.66 19.41 27.45
C SER A 26 13.39 20.24 27.22
N GLY A 27 13.54 21.54 27.29
CA GLY A 27 12.58 22.51 26.81
C GLY A 27 12.78 22.73 25.31
N GLY A 28 12.94 21.66 24.55
CA GLY A 28 12.72 21.69 23.12
C GLY A 28 11.21 21.74 22.91
N SER A 29 10.64 22.93 22.76
CA SER A 29 9.40 23.10 22.04
C SER A 29 9.65 22.46 20.68
N THR A 30 9.17 21.24 20.46
CA THR A 30 8.97 20.72 19.10
C THR A 30 7.95 21.65 18.47
N ALA A 31 8.45 22.65 17.78
CA ALA A 31 7.59 23.51 16.96
C ALA A 31 6.83 22.55 16.07
N THR A 32 5.49 22.54 16.22
CA THR A 32 4.63 21.83 15.27
C THR A 32 5.00 22.35 13.91
N LYS A 33 5.53 21.48 13.04
CA LYS A 33 5.71 21.85 11.65
C LYS A 33 4.34 22.21 11.11
N GLU A 34 4.18 23.44 10.66
CA GLU A 34 3.01 23.83 9.90
C GLU A 34 3.07 23.07 8.58
N GLY A 35 2.24 22.06 8.42
CA GLY A 35 2.16 21.27 7.19
C GLY A 35 1.60 19.87 7.43
N ALA A 36 1.20 19.28 6.34
CA ALA A 36 0.70 17.92 6.30
C ALA A 36 1.77 16.92 5.82
N ALA A 37 1.50 15.62 5.98
CA ALA A 37 2.29 14.54 5.42
C ALA A 37 1.38 13.52 4.72
N ILE A 38 1.96 12.79 3.77
CA ILE A 38 1.29 11.72 3.04
C ILE A 38 1.95 10.39 3.38
N VAL A 39 1.14 9.35 3.63
CA VAL A 39 1.61 7.97 3.79
C VAL A 39 0.97 7.12 2.70
N LEU A 40 1.78 6.55 1.81
CA LEU A 40 1.36 5.55 0.84
C LEU A 40 1.39 4.17 1.50
N ALA A 41 0.21 3.61 1.75
CA ALA A 41 0.04 2.31 2.35
C ALA A 41 -0.14 1.25 1.26
N SER A 42 0.95 0.60 0.88
CA SER A 42 0.98 -0.47 -0.13
C SER A 42 0.90 -1.83 0.53
N PHE A 43 0.33 -2.81 -0.16
CA PHE A 43 0.45 -4.21 0.24
C PHE A 43 1.94 -4.60 0.34
N GLY A 44 2.71 -4.13 -0.63
CA GLY A 44 4.13 -4.40 -0.78
C GLY A 44 4.41 -5.52 -1.78
N THR A 45 5.68 -5.81 -1.95
CA THR A 45 6.16 -6.95 -2.75
C THR A 45 7.48 -7.47 -2.20
N THR A 46 7.72 -8.76 -2.33
CA THR A 46 9.03 -9.39 -2.05
C THR A 46 9.91 -9.44 -3.29
N VAL A 47 9.34 -9.21 -4.47
CA VAL A 47 10.01 -9.26 -5.78
C VAL A 47 10.71 -7.92 -6.03
N PRO A 48 12.04 -7.88 -6.14
CA PRO A 48 12.81 -6.64 -6.30
C PRO A 48 12.37 -5.83 -7.53
N GLU A 49 12.15 -6.49 -8.64
CA GLU A 49 11.78 -5.87 -9.93
C GLU A 49 10.41 -5.19 -9.84
N ALA A 50 9.48 -5.74 -9.05
CA ALA A 50 8.14 -5.20 -8.88
C ALA A 50 8.07 -3.98 -7.94
N VAL A 51 9.14 -3.68 -7.20
CA VAL A 51 9.25 -2.47 -6.35
C VAL A 51 9.08 -1.20 -7.19
N GLY A 52 9.50 -1.23 -8.45
CA GLY A 52 9.39 -0.11 -9.37
C GLY A 52 7.98 0.49 -9.45
N SER A 53 6.93 -0.33 -9.43
CA SER A 53 5.53 0.11 -9.46
C SER A 53 5.16 0.98 -8.23
N ILE A 54 5.62 0.59 -7.04
CA ILE A 54 5.38 1.36 -5.79
C ILE A 54 6.14 2.69 -5.83
N ILE A 55 7.38 2.66 -6.29
CA ILE A 55 8.22 3.85 -6.41
C ILE A 55 7.67 4.81 -7.48
N ASN A 56 7.08 4.29 -8.56
CA ASN A 56 6.42 5.12 -9.56
C ASN A 56 5.24 5.89 -8.94
N ILE A 57 4.35 5.22 -8.21
CA ILE A 57 3.25 5.89 -7.51
C ILE A 57 3.79 6.98 -6.58
N LYS A 58 4.83 6.67 -5.79
CA LYS A 58 5.45 7.67 -4.90
C LYS A 58 5.95 8.88 -5.66
N LYS A 59 6.69 8.68 -6.75
CA LYS A 59 7.20 9.79 -7.59
C LYS A 59 6.08 10.66 -8.15
N ARG A 60 4.96 10.05 -8.60
CA ARG A 60 3.80 10.80 -9.08
C ARG A 60 3.19 11.66 -7.96
N VAL A 61 3.08 11.11 -6.75
CA VAL A 61 2.57 11.84 -5.59
C VAL A 61 3.54 12.95 -5.16
N GLU A 62 4.85 12.69 -5.10
CA GLU A 62 5.87 13.72 -4.79
C GLU A 62 5.89 14.84 -5.84
N HIS A 63 5.67 14.50 -7.11
CA HIS A 63 5.56 15.51 -8.17
C HIS A 63 4.33 16.40 -7.99
N ALA A 64 3.20 15.81 -7.57
CA ALA A 64 1.95 16.55 -7.36
C ALA A 64 1.98 17.41 -6.07
N PHE A 65 2.77 17.04 -5.08
CA PHE A 65 2.88 17.68 -3.76
C PHE A 65 4.35 17.85 -3.33
N PRO A 66 5.12 18.70 -4.01
CA PRO A 66 6.58 18.74 -3.87
C PRO A 66 7.09 19.23 -2.50
N GLU A 67 6.25 19.95 -1.72
CA GLU A 67 6.61 20.43 -0.39
C GLU A 67 6.01 19.56 0.73
N THR A 68 5.23 18.54 0.39
CA THR A 68 4.59 17.63 1.34
C THR A 68 5.38 16.31 1.42
N PRO A 69 5.92 15.93 2.59
CA PRO A 69 6.67 14.69 2.70
C PRO A 69 5.79 13.47 2.44
N VAL A 70 6.31 12.55 1.62
CA VAL A 70 5.66 11.28 1.27
C VAL A 70 6.45 10.13 1.89
N LYS A 71 5.77 9.26 2.63
CA LYS A 71 6.33 8.05 3.22
C LYS A 71 5.65 6.81 2.67
N ILE A 72 6.40 5.71 2.56
CA ILE A 72 5.87 4.39 2.21
C ILE A 72 5.72 3.55 3.47
N THR A 73 4.63 2.81 3.58
CA THR A 73 4.44 1.72 4.53
C THR A 73 3.92 0.48 3.79
N PHE A 74 4.25 -0.72 4.28
CA PHE A 74 3.66 -1.94 3.76
C PHE A 74 2.64 -2.51 4.73
N THR A 75 1.46 -2.86 4.25
CA THR A 75 0.39 -3.43 5.06
C THR A 75 0.65 -4.92 5.35
N SER A 76 1.22 -5.69 4.41
CA SER A 76 1.53 -7.09 4.61
C SER A 76 2.65 -7.31 5.64
N ASN A 77 2.33 -8.04 6.71
CA ASN A 77 3.30 -8.45 7.74
C ASN A 77 4.37 -9.39 7.18
N ILE A 78 3.97 -10.30 6.29
CA ILE A 78 4.85 -11.29 5.66
C ILE A 78 5.91 -10.57 4.84
N ILE A 79 5.50 -9.68 3.95
CA ILE A 79 6.41 -8.94 3.08
C ILE A 79 7.39 -8.09 3.89
N ARG A 80 6.90 -7.39 4.94
CA ARG A 80 7.80 -6.63 5.84
C ARG A 80 8.83 -7.54 6.51
N SER A 81 8.41 -8.72 6.97
CA SER A 81 9.33 -9.68 7.59
C SER A 81 10.42 -10.16 6.64
N VAL A 82 10.10 -10.32 5.36
CA VAL A 82 11.09 -10.65 4.32
C VAL A 82 12.10 -9.50 4.17
N TRP A 83 11.64 -8.24 4.07
CA TRP A 83 12.54 -7.10 3.97
C TRP A 83 13.39 -6.91 5.24
N GLN A 84 12.84 -7.14 6.44
CA GLN A 84 13.60 -7.13 7.69
C GLN A 84 14.74 -8.17 7.69
N LYS A 85 14.49 -9.38 7.20
CA LYS A 85 15.54 -10.41 7.05
C LYS A 85 16.63 -9.99 6.06
N ARG A 86 16.25 -9.30 4.98
CA ARG A 86 17.18 -8.79 3.95
C ARG A 86 18.11 -7.70 4.46
N GLN A 87 17.78 -7.02 5.56
CA GLN A 87 18.63 -6.00 6.19
C GLN A 87 19.96 -6.56 6.70
N VAL A 88 20.07 -7.86 6.95
CA VAL A 88 21.33 -8.50 7.33
C VAL A 88 22.40 -8.33 6.25
N ASP A 89 21.99 -8.29 4.98
CA ASP A 89 22.85 -8.04 3.82
C ASP A 89 22.36 -6.80 3.05
N ALA A 90 22.22 -5.71 3.80
CA ALA A 90 21.59 -4.47 3.30
C ALA A 90 22.28 -3.92 2.04
N GLN A 91 23.63 -3.94 2.02
CA GLN A 91 24.42 -3.38 0.92
C GLN A 91 24.09 -4.09 -0.41
N LYS A 92 23.95 -5.41 -0.41
CA LYS A 92 23.56 -6.18 -1.59
C LYS A 92 22.27 -5.65 -2.24
N TRP A 93 21.26 -5.36 -1.42
CA TRP A 93 19.96 -4.90 -1.92
C TRP A 93 20.01 -3.45 -2.39
N LEU A 94 20.78 -2.60 -1.69
CA LEU A 94 21.01 -1.21 -2.12
C LEU A 94 21.75 -1.15 -3.45
N ASP A 95 22.75 -2.01 -3.66
CA ASP A 95 23.51 -2.11 -4.92
C ASP A 95 22.65 -2.62 -6.08
N GLN A 96 21.61 -3.40 -5.79
CA GLN A 96 20.58 -3.82 -6.76
C GLN A 96 19.54 -2.73 -7.05
N GLY A 97 19.70 -1.52 -6.47
CA GLY A 97 18.80 -0.39 -6.71
C GLY A 97 17.54 -0.39 -5.85
N ILE A 98 17.43 -1.25 -4.83
CA ILE A 98 16.31 -1.22 -3.88
C ILE A 98 16.42 0.05 -3.03
N PRO A 99 15.38 0.92 -3.02
CA PRO A 99 15.41 2.12 -2.21
C PRO A 99 15.52 1.82 -0.71
N LYS A 100 16.30 2.63 0.00
CA LYS A 100 16.49 2.48 1.45
C LYS A 100 15.15 2.44 2.21
N GLU A 101 14.17 3.23 1.80
CA GLU A 101 12.85 3.28 2.42
C GLU A 101 12.05 1.97 2.25
N VAL A 102 12.29 1.20 1.20
CA VAL A 102 11.69 -0.14 0.99
C VAL A 102 12.45 -1.18 1.82
N LEU A 103 13.78 -1.15 1.79
CA LEU A 103 14.59 -2.07 2.58
C LEU A 103 14.31 -1.97 4.09
N TYR A 104 14.06 -0.75 4.60
CA TYR A 104 13.76 -0.46 6.00
C TYR A 104 12.29 -0.09 6.23
N VAL A 105 11.40 -0.63 5.39
CA VAL A 105 9.97 -0.34 5.44
C VAL A 105 9.38 -0.71 6.80
N LYS A 106 8.54 0.18 7.33
CA LYS A 106 7.86 0.04 8.61
C LYS A 106 6.37 -0.31 8.41
N ASN A 107 5.70 -0.71 9.47
CA ASN A 107 4.24 -0.80 9.49
C ASN A 107 3.61 0.60 9.62
N ILE A 108 2.30 0.67 9.44
CA ILE A 108 1.56 1.95 9.46
C ILE A 108 1.72 2.70 10.80
N VAL A 109 1.68 1.99 11.93
CA VAL A 109 1.77 2.61 13.27
C VAL A 109 3.14 3.27 13.47
N ALA A 110 4.22 2.55 13.13
CA ALA A 110 5.57 3.08 13.26
C ALA A 110 5.84 4.22 12.27
N THR A 111 5.30 4.14 11.05
CA THR A 111 5.43 5.21 10.05
C THR A 111 4.73 6.49 10.49
N ILE A 112 3.50 6.38 11.03
CA ILE A 112 2.77 7.52 11.60
C ILE A 112 3.49 8.06 12.84
N GLY A 113 4.04 7.18 13.71
CA GLY A 113 4.83 7.59 14.87
C GLY A 113 6.04 8.44 14.48
N ASP A 114 6.79 8.05 13.46
CA ASP A 114 7.92 8.83 12.95
C ASP A 114 7.49 10.24 12.45
N LEU A 115 6.31 10.33 11.82
CA LEU A 115 5.78 11.61 11.34
C LEU A 115 5.35 12.51 12.51
N LEU A 116 4.74 11.95 13.54
CA LEU A 116 4.39 12.68 14.77
C LEU A 116 5.64 13.21 15.48
N GLU A 117 6.69 12.39 15.62
CA GLU A 117 7.98 12.82 16.19
C GLU A 117 8.63 13.92 15.34
N ALA A 118 8.43 13.89 14.02
CA ALA A 118 8.86 14.95 13.11
C ALA A 118 7.98 16.21 13.16
N GLY A 119 6.87 16.21 13.94
CA GLY A 119 5.97 17.34 14.18
C GLY A 119 4.78 17.45 13.24
N TYR A 120 4.55 16.49 12.33
CA TYR A 120 3.39 16.48 11.44
C TYR A 120 2.15 15.96 12.18
N LYS A 121 1.07 16.74 12.18
CA LYS A 121 -0.19 16.39 12.85
C LYS A 121 -1.34 16.15 11.87
N ASP A 122 -1.27 16.70 10.68
CA ASP A 122 -2.21 16.47 9.60
C ASP A 122 -1.61 15.43 8.65
N ILE A 123 -2.23 14.26 8.56
CA ILE A 123 -1.69 13.12 7.81
C ILE A 123 -2.80 12.53 6.93
N VAL A 124 -2.50 12.41 5.64
CA VAL A 124 -3.33 11.67 4.67
C VAL A 124 -2.69 10.32 4.42
N VAL A 125 -3.40 9.25 4.74
CA VAL A 125 -2.99 7.87 4.44
C VAL A 125 -3.71 7.41 3.18
N GLN A 126 -2.93 7.11 2.13
CA GLN A 126 -3.47 6.64 0.86
C GLN A 126 -3.19 5.14 0.69
N PRO A 127 -4.23 4.27 0.74
CA PRO A 127 -4.05 2.88 0.36
C PRO A 127 -3.77 2.78 -1.14
N THR A 128 -2.66 2.13 -1.51
CA THR A 128 -2.39 1.78 -2.91
C THR A 128 -2.87 0.35 -3.21
N HIS A 129 -4.12 0.07 -2.84
CA HIS A 129 -4.81 -1.18 -3.09
C HIS A 129 -5.72 -1.04 -4.33
N MET A 130 -6.13 -2.15 -4.91
CA MET A 130 -7.03 -2.13 -6.07
C MET A 130 -8.45 -1.71 -5.67
N PHE A 131 -9.02 -2.34 -4.65
CA PHE A 131 -10.37 -2.09 -4.18
C PHE A 131 -10.45 -2.22 -2.65
N TYR A 132 -11.56 -1.75 -2.05
CA TYR A 132 -11.79 -1.87 -0.62
C TYR A 132 -12.18 -3.30 -0.25
N MET A 133 -11.19 -4.05 0.23
CA MET A 133 -11.29 -5.41 0.74
C MET A 133 -10.50 -5.52 2.05
N GLU A 134 -10.16 -6.74 2.47
CA GLU A 134 -9.50 -7.06 3.73
C GLU A 134 -8.36 -6.08 4.10
N GLN A 135 -7.38 -5.90 3.22
CA GLN A 135 -6.22 -5.04 3.50
C GLN A 135 -6.59 -3.56 3.72
N SER A 136 -7.60 -3.07 2.98
CA SER A 136 -8.09 -1.71 3.17
C SER A 136 -8.91 -1.59 4.45
N TYR A 137 -9.72 -2.62 4.78
CA TYR A 137 -10.46 -2.69 6.02
C TYR A 137 -9.53 -2.67 7.23
N ASP A 138 -8.51 -3.54 7.25
CA ASP A 138 -7.54 -3.59 8.34
C ASP A 138 -6.80 -2.27 8.52
N LEU A 139 -6.36 -1.66 7.41
CA LEU A 139 -5.73 -0.35 7.43
C LEU A 139 -6.66 0.70 8.04
N GLU A 140 -7.93 0.70 7.65
CA GLU A 140 -8.93 1.63 8.18
C GLU A 140 -9.11 1.46 9.70
N GLN A 141 -9.08 0.22 10.23
CA GLN A 141 -9.16 0.00 11.67
C GLN A 141 -7.98 0.63 12.41
N TYR A 142 -6.75 0.54 11.87
CA TYR A 142 -5.60 1.24 12.44
C TYR A 142 -5.80 2.75 12.43
N ILE A 143 -6.25 3.32 11.31
CA ILE A 143 -6.44 4.76 11.18
C ILE A 143 -7.52 5.25 12.13
N ASN A 144 -8.65 4.55 12.23
CA ASN A 144 -9.74 4.88 13.14
C ASN A 144 -9.29 4.83 14.61
N ALA A 145 -8.55 3.78 15.00
CA ALA A 145 -8.03 3.64 16.36
C ALA A 145 -7.05 4.78 16.71
N LEU A 146 -6.12 5.11 15.83
CA LEU A 146 -5.17 6.19 16.04
C LEU A 146 -5.86 7.57 16.05
N SER A 147 -6.74 7.84 15.12
CA SER A 147 -7.50 9.12 15.06
C SER A 147 -8.41 9.32 16.28
N GLY A 148 -8.79 8.22 16.95
CA GLY A 148 -9.59 8.22 18.17
C GLY A 148 -8.83 8.61 19.44
N ILE A 149 -7.49 8.71 19.42
CA ILE A 149 -6.69 9.07 20.60
C ILE A 149 -7.06 10.48 21.07
N ARG A 150 -7.40 10.61 22.37
CA ARG A 150 -7.72 11.89 23.02
C ARG A 150 -6.85 12.09 24.23
N THR A 151 -6.37 13.29 24.43
CA THR A 151 -5.55 13.68 25.58
C THR A 151 -6.30 14.66 26.49
N MET A 152 -5.96 14.66 27.78
CA MET A 152 -6.57 15.58 28.76
C MET A 152 -6.35 17.05 28.42
N LYS A 153 -5.22 17.37 27.80
CA LYS A 153 -4.89 18.73 27.37
C LYS A 153 -4.84 18.78 25.85
N ALA A 154 -5.65 19.63 25.24
CA ALA A 154 -5.75 19.77 23.77
C ALA A 154 -4.39 20.01 23.09
N LYS A 155 -3.45 20.72 23.75
CA LYS A 155 -2.10 20.97 23.21
C LYS A 155 -1.26 19.71 23.04
N TRP A 156 -1.61 18.59 23.71
CA TRP A 156 -0.94 17.29 23.60
C TRP A 156 -1.65 16.33 22.67
N GLN A 157 -2.72 16.79 22.00
CA GLN A 157 -3.42 15.98 21.00
C GLN A 157 -2.42 15.59 19.91
N PRO A 158 -2.26 14.27 19.61
CA PRO A 158 -1.26 13.82 18.65
C PRO A 158 -1.62 14.23 17.21
N PHE A 159 -2.89 14.17 16.85
CA PHE A 159 -3.36 14.48 15.51
C PHE A 159 -4.21 15.76 15.48
N GLY A 160 -3.97 16.58 14.47
CA GLY A 160 -4.93 17.57 13.98
C GLY A 160 -5.99 16.84 13.16
N ARG A 161 -5.57 16.17 12.11
CA ARG A 161 -6.39 15.34 11.22
C ARG A 161 -5.58 14.13 10.77
N LEU A 162 -6.15 12.94 10.92
CA LEU A 162 -5.63 11.70 10.38
C LEU A 162 -6.75 11.06 9.56
N VAL A 163 -6.59 11.03 8.25
CA VAL A 163 -7.62 10.60 7.30
C VAL A 163 -7.08 9.56 6.34
N MET A 164 -7.98 8.77 5.76
CA MET A 164 -7.64 7.75 4.79
C MET A 164 -8.34 8.04 3.46
N GLY A 165 -7.56 8.01 2.36
CA GLY A 165 -8.09 8.01 1.01
C GLY A 165 -8.71 6.66 0.64
N ARG A 166 -9.30 6.59 -0.57
CA ARG A 166 -9.90 5.37 -1.09
C ARG A 166 -8.95 4.61 -2.02
N PRO A 167 -9.08 3.27 -2.16
CA PRO A 167 -8.32 2.44 -3.11
C PRO A 167 -8.57 2.86 -4.57
N ALA A 168 -7.81 2.29 -5.52
CA ALA A 168 -7.84 2.68 -6.94
C ALA A 168 -9.25 2.63 -7.56
N LEU A 169 -10.01 1.57 -7.32
CA LEU A 169 -11.37 1.38 -7.83
C LEU A 169 -12.44 1.88 -6.85
N GLY A 170 -12.06 2.72 -5.89
CA GLY A 170 -12.98 3.31 -4.94
C GLY A 170 -13.46 2.38 -3.83
N ARG A 171 -14.58 2.74 -3.25
CA ARG A 171 -15.20 2.07 -2.10
C ARG A 171 -16.72 2.22 -2.17
N PRO A 172 -17.51 1.13 -2.07
CA PRO A 172 -18.97 1.25 -1.98
C PRO A 172 -19.41 2.04 -0.75
N GLY A 173 -20.44 2.86 -0.92
CA GLY A 173 -21.05 3.61 0.19
C GLY A 173 -20.22 4.79 0.73
N ALA A 174 -19.18 5.21 0.01
CA ALA A 174 -18.46 6.45 0.29
C ALA A 174 -19.10 7.65 -0.42
N ASP A 175 -18.71 8.88 0.00
CA ASP A 175 -19.17 10.11 -0.63
C ASP A 175 -18.74 10.23 -2.11
N HIS A 176 -17.62 9.61 -2.45
CA HIS A 176 -17.13 9.49 -3.83
C HIS A 176 -17.65 8.19 -4.46
N ASP A 177 -18.40 8.30 -5.56
CA ASP A 177 -18.97 7.16 -6.27
C ASP A 177 -17.86 6.30 -6.92
N TYR A 178 -17.72 5.06 -6.47
CA TYR A 178 -16.71 4.13 -6.96
C TYR A 178 -16.89 3.77 -8.45
N HIS A 179 -18.08 3.92 -9.01
CA HIS A 179 -18.30 3.70 -10.44
C HIS A 179 -17.48 4.68 -11.28
N HIS A 180 -17.35 5.94 -10.85
CA HIS A 180 -16.48 6.90 -11.52
C HIS A 180 -15.00 6.53 -11.43
N ASP A 181 -14.56 5.96 -10.32
CA ASP A 181 -13.18 5.48 -10.19
C ASP A 181 -12.93 4.26 -11.09
N LEU A 182 -13.91 3.36 -11.18
CA LEU A 182 -13.88 2.22 -12.08
C LEU A 182 -13.85 2.63 -13.56
N GLU A 183 -14.70 3.57 -13.96
CA GLU A 183 -14.72 4.13 -15.32
C GLU A 183 -13.36 4.73 -15.72
N LYS A 184 -12.75 5.51 -14.81
CA LYS A 184 -11.41 6.07 -15.04
C LYS A 184 -10.36 4.97 -15.20
N ALA A 185 -10.37 3.95 -14.33
CA ALA A 185 -9.44 2.84 -14.41
C ALA A 185 -9.56 2.09 -15.74
N VAL A 186 -10.79 1.79 -16.19
CA VAL A 186 -11.07 1.14 -17.47
C VAL A 186 -10.55 1.99 -18.65
N ALA A 187 -10.79 3.29 -18.66
CA ALA A 187 -10.30 4.19 -19.71
C ALA A 187 -8.77 4.22 -19.79
N ILE A 188 -8.08 4.19 -18.66
CA ILE A 188 -6.61 4.19 -18.59
C ILE A 188 -6.02 2.93 -19.22
N LEU A 189 -6.73 1.80 -19.17
CA LEU A 189 -6.28 0.51 -19.71
C LEU A 189 -6.40 0.39 -21.24
N GLU A 190 -6.78 1.46 -21.96
CA GLU A 190 -6.77 1.49 -23.42
C GLU A 190 -5.42 1.02 -24.01
N GLY A 191 -4.29 1.24 -23.31
CA GLY A 191 -2.99 0.75 -23.73
C GLY A 191 -2.92 -0.77 -23.88
N ASP A 192 -3.53 -1.49 -22.93
CA ASP A 192 -3.62 -2.95 -22.95
C ASP A 192 -4.54 -3.45 -24.08
N VAL A 193 -5.63 -2.73 -24.30
CA VAL A 193 -6.55 -3.00 -25.41
C VAL A 193 -5.86 -2.80 -26.76
N ARG A 194 -5.08 -1.73 -26.91
CA ARG A 194 -4.27 -1.51 -28.13
C ARG A 194 -3.24 -2.62 -28.35
N LEU A 195 -2.61 -3.12 -27.26
CA LEU A 195 -1.71 -4.27 -27.33
C LEU A 195 -2.47 -5.52 -27.83
N ALA A 196 -3.61 -5.83 -27.23
CA ALA A 196 -4.43 -6.97 -27.65
C ALA A 196 -4.87 -6.86 -29.14
N ARG A 197 -5.32 -5.68 -29.58
CA ARG A 197 -5.65 -5.42 -30.99
C ARG A 197 -4.48 -5.65 -31.95
N LYS A 198 -3.28 -5.12 -31.57
CA LYS A 198 -2.05 -5.28 -32.34
C LYS A 198 -1.68 -6.75 -32.53
N GLU A 199 -1.84 -7.53 -31.47
CA GLU A 199 -1.49 -8.95 -31.44
C GLU A 199 -2.60 -9.85 -32.00
N GLY A 200 -3.78 -9.29 -32.35
CA GLY A 200 -4.96 -10.07 -32.73
C GLY A 200 -5.43 -10.99 -31.60
N ALA A 201 -5.27 -10.56 -30.36
CA ALA A 201 -5.44 -11.35 -29.17
C ALA A 201 -6.67 -10.94 -28.36
N MET A 202 -7.19 -11.85 -27.56
CA MET A 202 -8.07 -11.58 -26.44
C MET A 202 -7.26 -11.05 -25.26
N LEU A 203 -7.92 -10.44 -24.28
CA LEU A 203 -7.29 -9.91 -23.07
C LEU A 203 -7.79 -10.70 -21.86
N ALA A 204 -6.87 -11.22 -21.06
CA ALA A 204 -7.17 -11.87 -19.80
C ALA A 204 -6.47 -11.14 -18.66
N TYR A 205 -7.21 -10.78 -17.61
CA TYR A 205 -6.68 -10.19 -16.41
C TYR A 205 -6.75 -11.15 -15.23
N MET A 206 -5.64 -11.23 -14.50
CA MET A 206 -5.55 -11.93 -13.23
C MET A 206 -5.49 -10.93 -12.07
N GLY A 207 -6.60 -10.80 -11.33
CA GLY A 207 -6.64 -10.06 -10.08
C GLY A 207 -6.19 -10.91 -8.90
N HIS A 208 -5.95 -10.27 -7.76
CA HIS A 208 -5.63 -11.01 -6.52
C HIS A 208 -6.86 -11.76 -6.00
N GLY A 209 -7.99 -11.07 -5.90
CA GLY A 209 -9.20 -11.61 -5.28
C GLY A 209 -9.14 -11.53 -3.75
N ASN A 210 -10.04 -12.27 -3.11
CA ASN A 210 -10.11 -12.39 -1.66
C ASN A 210 -11.05 -13.54 -1.24
N GLU A 211 -10.69 -14.28 -0.19
CA GLU A 211 -11.51 -15.38 0.33
C GLU A 211 -12.68 -14.92 1.20
N TYR A 212 -12.61 -13.73 1.77
CA TYR A 212 -13.57 -13.25 2.80
C TYR A 212 -14.59 -12.26 2.27
N TRP A 213 -14.27 -11.54 1.18
CA TRP A 213 -15.06 -10.44 0.64
C TRP A 213 -15.58 -10.75 -0.76
N SER A 214 -16.70 -10.12 -1.13
CA SER A 214 -17.21 -10.25 -2.48
C SER A 214 -16.21 -9.75 -3.52
N THR A 215 -16.02 -10.53 -4.57
CA THR A 215 -15.18 -10.24 -5.72
C THR A 215 -15.98 -9.64 -6.89
N GLY A 216 -17.20 -9.18 -6.64
CA GLY A 216 -18.11 -8.62 -7.65
C GLY A 216 -17.52 -7.48 -8.46
N ILE A 217 -16.61 -6.69 -7.88
CA ILE A 217 -15.90 -5.61 -8.59
C ILE A 217 -15.14 -6.09 -9.82
N TYR A 218 -14.60 -7.31 -9.83
CA TYR A 218 -13.90 -7.86 -10.99
C TYR A 218 -14.86 -8.21 -12.14
N ALA A 219 -16.07 -8.66 -11.80
CA ALA A 219 -17.12 -8.89 -12.81
C ALA A 219 -17.62 -7.56 -13.39
N GLU A 220 -17.79 -6.55 -12.56
CA GLU A 220 -18.19 -5.21 -12.99
C GLU A 220 -17.10 -4.55 -13.86
N PHE A 221 -15.84 -4.69 -13.47
CA PHE A 221 -14.70 -4.26 -14.28
C PHE A 221 -14.69 -4.95 -15.65
N ALA A 222 -14.85 -6.27 -15.70
CA ALA A 222 -14.93 -7.01 -16.98
C ALA A 222 -16.09 -6.53 -17.84
N HIS A 223 -17.25 -6.26 -17.25
CA HIS A 223 -18.41 -5.73 -17.93
C HIS A 223 -18.14 -4.35 -18.53
N GLN A 224 -17.56 -3.43 -17.79
CA GLN A 224 -17.20 -2.09 -18.27
C GLN A 224 -16.13 -2.13 -19.37
N MET A 225 -15.11 -3.00 -19.26
CA MET A 225 -14.14 -3.22 -20.33
C MET A 225 -14.83 -3.67 -21.62
N GLN A 226 -15.76 -4.61 -21.52
CA GLN A 226 -16.50 -5.11 -22.69
C GLN A 226 -17.46 -4.06 -23.29
N GLN A 227 -18.03 -3.18 -22.47
CA GLN A 227 -18.85 -2.07 -22.95
C GLN A 227 -18.03 -1.02 -23.69
N LEU A 228 -16.89 -0.62 -23.14
CA LEU A 228 -16.05 0.44 -23.71
C LEU A 228 -15.24 -0.07 -24.92
N TYR A 229 -14.83 -1.34 -24.92
CA TYR A 229 -14.01 -1.97 -25.94
C TYR A 229 -14.64 -3.26 -26.48
N PRO A 230 -15.81 -3.18 -27.15
CA PRO A 230 -16.59 -4.35 -27.54
C PRO A 230 -15.90 -5.26 -28.58
N ASP A 231 -14.90 -4.75 -29.27
CA ASP A 231 -14.09 -5.47 -30.27
C ASP A 231 -12.97 -6.33 -29.67
N VAL A 232 -12.63 -6.14 -28.36
CA VAL A 232 -11.62 -6.93 -27.65
C VAL A 232 -12.27 -7.70 -26.52
N VAL A 233 -12.34 -9.02 -26.67
CA VAL A 233 -12.85 -9.87 -25.59
C VAL A 233 -11.94 -9.76 -24.39
N THR A 234 -12.51 -9.34 -23.26
CA THR A 234 -11.81 -9.20 -21.98
C THR A 234 -12.39 -10.15 -20.96
N CYS A 235 -11.58 -11.07 -20.45
CA CYS A 235 -11.94 -12.00 -19.38
C CYS A 235 -11.15 -11.67 -18.12
N VAL A 236 -11.79 -11.70 -16.97
CA VAL A 236 -11.19 -11.36 -15.68
C VAL A 236 -11.43 -12.46 -14.68
N GLY A 237 -10.40 -12.84 -13.96
CA GLY A 237 -10.50 -13.76 -12.84
C GLY A 237 -9.50 -13.41 -11.74
N VAL A 238 -9.47 -14.20 -10.68
CA VAL A 238 -8.69 -13.93 -9.47
C VAL A 238 -7.91 -15.17 -9.03
N VAL A 239 -6.81 -14.94 -8.31
CA VAL A 239 -6.01 -16.01 -7.70
C VAL A 239 -6.77 -16.60 -6.51
N GLU A 240 -7.31 -15.74 -5.66
CA GLU A 240 -8.04 -16.11 -4.46
C GLU A 240 -9.55 -15.83 -4.62
N GLY A 241 -10.37 -16.85 -4.46
CA GLY A 241 -11.83 -16.74 -4.53
C GLY A 241 -12.39 -17.02 -5.93
N PHE A 242 -13.42 -16.29 -6.35
CA PHE A 242 -14.16 -16.50 -7.60
C PHE A 242 -14.36 -15.18 -8.35
N PRO A 243 -14.28 -15.16 -9.69
CA PRO A 243 -14.01 -16.25 -10.63
C PRO A 243 -12.53 -16.64 -10.70
N GLY A 244 -12.20 -17.92 -10.84
CA GLY A 244 -10.84 -18.42 -11.01
C GLY A 244 -10.44 -18.62 -12.49
N VAL A 245 -9.30 -19.30 -12.72
CA VAL A 245 -8.77 -19.58 -14.07
C VAL A 245 -9.72 -20.43 -14.91
N ASP A 246 -10.52 -21.30 -14.32
CA ASP A 246 -11.51 -22.11 -15.03
C ASP A 246 -12.61 -21.26 -15.67
N GLN A 247 -13.07 -20.23 -14.96
CA GLN A 247 -14.06 -19.29 -15.47
C GLN A 247 -13.47 -18.41 -16.56
N VAL A 248 -12.21 -17.98 -16.42
CA VAL A 248 -11.49 -17.27 -17.47
C VAL A 248 -11.33 -18.15 -18.72
N THR A 249 -10.96 -19.40 -18.55
CA THR A 249 -10.86 -20.37 -19.65
C THR A 249 -12.20 -20.56 -20.35
N THR A 250 -13.29 -20.64 -19.58
CA THR A 250 -14.67 -20.75 -20.13
C THR A 250 -15.04 -19.49 -20.91
N CYS A 251 -14.75 -18.31 -20.36
CA CYS A 251 -14.99 -17.02 -21.02
C CYS A 251 -14.26 -16.94 -22.36
N LEU A 252 -12.97 -17.26 -22.39
CA LEU A 252 -12.15 -17.25 -23.61
C LEU A 252 -12.62 -18.27 -24.65
N ASN A 253 -13.01 -19.48 -24.23
CA ASN A 253 -13.52 -20.52 -25.13
C ASN A 253 -14.86 -20.17 -25.78
N ALA A 254 -15.65 -19.30 -25.20
CA ALA A 254 -16.93 -18.85 -25.78
C ALA A 254 -16.76 -18.09 -27.10
N VAL A 255 -15.55 -17.58 -27.39
CA VAL A 255 -15.28 -16.77 -28.58
C VAL A 255 -14.63 -17.59 -29.67
N LYS A 256 -13.40 -17.93 -29.57
CA LYS A 256 -12.60 -18.82 -30.46
C LYS A 256 -11.25 -19.09 -29.81
N LYS A 257 -10.65 -20.24 -30.13
CA LYS A 257 -9.22 -20.46 -29.81
C LYS A 257 -8.35 -19.44 -30.56
N GLY A 258 -7.36 -18.88 -29.86
CA GLY A 258 -6.49 -17.85 -30.42
C GLY A 258 -5.42 -17.40 -29.43
N LYS A 259 -4.91 -16.22 -29.68
CA LYS A 259 -3.90 -15.59 -28.81
C LYS A 259 -4.55 -14.86 -27.63
N VAL A 260 -3.91 -14.91 -26.48
CA VAL A 260 -4.35 -14.25 -25.23
C VAL A 260 -3.20 -13.42 -24.69
N VAL A 261 -3.39 -12.12 -24.53
CA VAL A 261 -2.54 -11.27 -23.69
C VAL A 261 -2.99 -11.47 -22.25
N LEU A 262 -2.12 -12.00 -21.40
CA LEU A 262 -2.38 -12.28 -20.00
C LEU A 262 -1.64 -11.27 -19.11
N LYS A 263 -2.38 -10.49 -18.34
CA LYS A 263 -1.83 -9.40 -17.50
C LYS A 263 -2.30 -9.48 -16.04
N PRO A 264 -1.47 -9.05 -15.08
CA PRO A 264 -1.93 -8.90 -13.70
C PRO A 264 -2.82 -7.66 -13.59
N PHE A 265 -3.98 -7.81 -12.97
CA PHE A 265 -4.83 -6.70 -12.54
C PHE A 265 -4.52 -6.39 -11.07
N MET A 266 -3.26 -6.00 -10.85
CA MET A 266 -2.67 -5.74 -9.55
C MET A 266 -1.72 -4.54 -9.64
N ILE A 267 -1.53 -3.83 -8.52
CA ILE A 267 -0.63 -2.66 -8.46
C ILE A 267 0.82 -3.05 -8.77
N VAL A 268 1.24 -4.22 -8.33
CA VAL A 268 2.58 -4.77 -8.55
C VAL A 268 2.50 -6.12 -9.26
N ALA A 269 3.39 -6.39 -10.19
CA ALA A 269 3.60 -7.72 -10.76
C ALA A 269 4.54 -8.51 -9.83
N GLY A 270 4.03 -8.89 -8.67
CA GLY A 270 4.77 -9.60 -7.62
C GLY A 270 4.75 -11.12 -7.79
N ASP A 271 4.80 -11.82 -6.67
CA ASP A 271 4.90 -13.28 -6.60
C ASP A 271 3.78 -13.98 -7.40
N HIS A 272 2.52 -13.60 -7.18
CA HIS A 272 1.38 -14.14 -7.94
C HIS A 272 1.50 -13.94 -9.45
N ALA A 273 1.98 -12.78 -9.90
CA ALA A 273 2.16 -12.54 -11.33
C ALA A 273 3.30 -13.39 -11.92
N MET A 274 4.35 -13.63 -11.17
CA MET A 274 5.50 -14.41 -11.63
C MET A 274 5.24 -15.91 -11.59
N ASN A 275 4.59 -16.39 -10.53
CA ASN A 275 4.39 -17.82 -10.30
C ASN A 275 3.00 -18.28 -10.74
N ASP A 276 1.92 -17.77 -10.12
CA ASP A 276 0.56 -18.25 -10.40
C ASP A 276 0.06 -17.84 -11.79
N MET A 277 0.48 -16.65 -12.29
CA MET A 277 0.07 -16.20 -13.63
C MET A 277 0.98 -16.74 -14.74
N ALA A 278 2.28 -16.48 -14.65
CA ALA A 278 3.23 -16.68 -15.75
C ALA A 278 4.26 -17.79 -15.49
N GLY A 279 4.19 -18.49 -14.35
CA GLY A 279 5.09 -19.57 -13.99
C GLY A 279 4.99 -20.80 -14.92
N GLU A 280 5.94 -21.71 -14.78
CA GLU A 280 6.02 -22.94 -15.59
C GLU A 280 5.27 -24.13 -14.93
N GLU A 281 4.76 -23.95 -13.72
CA GLU A 281 4.01 -24.99 -13.02
C GLU A 281 2.69 -25.30 -13.75
N ALA A 282 2.20 -26.54 -13.62
CA ALA A 282 1.05 -27.02 -14.38
C ALA A 282 -0.27 -26.27 -14.05
N ASP A 283 -0.38 -25.71 -12.86
CA ASP A 283 -1.50 -24.95 -12.34
C ASP A 283 -1.39 -23.43 -12.57
N SER A 284 -0.27 -22.96 -13.11
CA SER A 284 -0.16 -21.55 -13.51
C SER A 284 -1.18 -21.22 -14.60
N TRP A 285 -1.71 -19.99 -14.60
CA TRP A 285 -2.68 -19.56 -15.61
C TRP A 285 -2.17 -19.71 -17.04
N LYS A 286 -0.89 -19.36 -17.26
CA LYS A 286 -0.21 -19.58 -18.55
C LYS A 286 -0.31 -21.05 -18.99
N SER A 287 0.04 -21.98 -18.09
CA SER A 287 0.04 -23.42 -18.38
C SER A 287 -1.37 -23.95 -18.62
N VAL A 288 -2.34 -23.59 -17.77
CA VAL A 288 -3.74 -23.98 -17.89
C VAL A 288 -4.34 -23.49 -19.21
N LEU A 289 -4.14 -22.22 -19.57
CA LEU A 289 -4.67 -21.63 -20.81
C LEU A 289 -3.95 -22.24 -22.03
N THR A 290 -2.65 -22.53 -21.94
CA THR A 290 -1.91 -23.20 -23.02
C THR A 290 -2.43 -24.62 -23.25
N GLN A 291 -2.69 -25.38 -22.18
CA GLN A 291 -3.29 -26.72 -22.26
C GLN A 291 -4.71 -26.66 -22.84
N ALA A 292 -5.47 -25.59 -22.58
CA ALA A 292 -6.76 -25.33 -23.17
C ALA A 292 -6.67 -24.95 -24.68
N GLY A 293 -5.47 -24.81 -25.23
CA GLY A 293 -5.18 -24.58 -26.65
C GLY A 293 -5.09 -23.11 -27.06
N PHE A 294 -4.80 -22.21 -26.13
CA PHE A 294 -4.51 -20.80 -26.41
C PHE A 294 -3.00 -20.57 -26.59
N GLU A 295 -2.64 -19.58 -27.42
CA GLU A 295 -1.30 -19.01 -27.45
C GLU A 295 -1.24 -17.89 -26.39
N VAL A 296 -0.56 -18.10 -25.28
CA VAL A 296 -0.55 -17.18 -24.15
C VAL A 296 0.68 -16.27 -24.21
N MET A 297 0.44 -14.96 -24.15
CA MET A 297 1.45 -13.91 -24.06
C MET A 297 1.35 -13.23 -22.69
N PRO A 298 2.12 -13.66 -21.66
CA PRO A 298 2.11 -12.99 -20.38
C PRO A 298 2.87 -11.66 -20.46
N VAL A 299 2.33 -10.63 -19.79
CA VAL A 299 2.94 -9.31 -19.63
C VAL A 299 3.05 -9.01 -18.16
N LEU A 300 4.27 -9.10 -17.62
CA LEU A 300 4.60 -8.96 -16.19
C LEU A 300 4.79 -7.48 -15.82
N GLU A 301 3.72 -6.70 -15.93
CA GLU A 301 3.72 -5.28 -15.60
C GLU A 301 2.59 -4.95 -14.63
N GLY A 302 2.94 -4.46 -13.44
CA GLY A 302 1.96 -4.01 -12.45
C GLY A 302 1.36 -2.66 -12.84
N LEU A 303 0.08 -2.44 -12.50
CA LEU A 303 -0.65 -1.22 -12.83
C LEU A 303 -0.01 0.04 -12.24
N GLY A 304 0.70 -0.07 -11.13
CA GLY A 304 1.43 1.04 -10.53
C GLY A 304 2.59 1.58 -11.39
N SER A 305 3.04 0.83 -12.40
CA SER A 305 4.04 1.28 -13.38
C SER A 305 3.44 2.20 -14.46
N ASN A 306 2.12 2.20 -14.63
CA ASN A 306 1.42 3.10 -15.53
C ASN A 306 1.18 4.45 -14.84
N ASP A 307 1.75 5.53 -15.38
CA ASP A 307 1.65 6.87 -14.81
C ASP A 307 0.20 7.34 -14.63
N ALA A 308 -0.65 7.12 -15.63
CA ALA A 308 -2.05 7.51 -15.57
C ALA A 308 -2.81 6.73 -14.48
N PHE A 309 -2.46 5.44 -14.28
CA PHE A 309 -3.04 4.66 -13.19
C PHE A 309 -2.52 5.12 -11.82
N ALA A 310 -1.24 5.45 -11.71
CA ALA A 310 -0.65 6.02 -10.50
C ALA A 310 -1.28 7.37 -10.13
N ASP A 311 -1.70 8.17 -11.12
CA ASP A 311 -2.38 9.46 -10.92
C ASP A 311 -3.80 9.33 -10.33
N ILE A 312 -4.41 8.13 -10.38
CA ILE A 312 -5.64 7.85 -9.63
C ILE A 312 -5.41 8.11 -8.13
N PHE A 313 -4.28 7.60 -7.59
CA PHE A 313 -3.94 7.80 -6.18
C PHE A 313 -3.67 9.28 -5.85
N VAL A 314 -3.08 10.03 -6.78
CA VAL A 314 -2.91 11.49 -6.62
C VAL A 314 -4.27 12.18 -6.49
N SER A 315 -5.26 11.80 -7.32
CA SER A 315 -6.63 12.30 -7.22
C SER A 315 -7.27 11.96 -5.89
N HIS A 316 -7.14 10.72 -5.43
CA HIS A 316 -7.74 10.25 -4.18
C HIS A 316 -7.12 10.90 -2.94
N ILE A 317 -5.81 11.21 -2.98
CA ILE A 317 -5.13 12.01 -1.95
C ILE A 317 -5.70 13.43 -1.91
N LYS A 318 -5.91 14.07 -3.08
CA LYS A 318 -6.51 15.41 -3.16
C LYS A 318 -7.92 15.43 -2.59
N ASP A 319 -8.74 14.44 -2.96
CA ASP A 319 -10.11 14.32 -2.46
C ASP A 319 -10.11 14.19 -0.94
N ALA A 320 -9.36 13.21 -0.39
CA ALA A 320 -9.30 13.00 1.06
C ALA A 320 -8.76 14.21 1.83
N ALA A 321 -7.79 14.94 1.27
CA ALA A 321 -7.27 16.16 1.86
C ALA A 321 -8.31 17.27 1.85
N ASN A 322 -9.00 17.48 0.72
CA ASN A 322 -10.05 18.50 0.57
C ASN A 322 -11.22 18.26 1.51
N ASP A 323 -11.73 17.02 1.57
CA ASP A 323 -12.84 16.61 2.44
C ASP A 323 -12.51 16.87 3.92
N ALA A 324 -11.25 16.68 4.29
CA ALA A 324 -10.77 16.94 5.65
C ALA A 324 -10.31 18.39 5.89
N GLY A 325 -10.26 19.24 4.87
CA GLY A 325 -9.70 20.59 4.96
C GLY A 325 -8.18 20.62 5.22
N ILE A 326 -7.44 19.58 4.78
CA ILE A 326 -5.97 19.51 4.85
C ILE A 326 -5.38 20.19 3.62
N THR A 327 -4.41 21.09 3.82
CA THR A 327 -3.68 21.71 2.72
C THR A 327 -2.40 20.90 2.41
N LEU A 328 -2.32 20.38 1.21
CA LEU A 328 -1.12 19.75 0.65
C LEU A 328 -0.40 20.75 -0.28
N LYS A 329 0.93 20.67 -0.36
CA LYS A 329 1.76 21.61 -1.13
C LYS A 329 2.69 20.87 -2.08
#